data_5a5cca52f8ae18a91f680b2a22835362
#
_entry.id   5a5cca52f8ae18a91f680b2a22835362
#
_cell.length_a   1.000
_cell.length_b   1.000
_cell.length_c   1.000
_cell.angle_alpha   90.00
_cell.angle_beta   90.00
_cell.angle_gamma   90.00
#
_symmetry.space_group_name_H-M   'P 1'
#
loop_
_entity.id
_entity.type
_entity.pdbx_description
1 polymer ?
#
loop_
_entity_poly.entity_id
_entity_poly.type
_entity_poly.pdbx_seq_one_letter_code
_entity_poly.pdbx_strand_id
1 'polypeptide(L)'
;MIWLWVLLVALLTIGGLFWLGKLPAAARPLAGAAVMLGLAGYALQGQPALPGKPVAAPEEPEGFGKAITDQRQGMSERFGPAAQWLGMSDGFARTGKTELAAKTLEKGLDKYPDNVDLWVGLGNALAAHGGGVMSPAAALAFDEAAKRDPSHPAPPFFAGLALAQGGDLKGAETVWSQLLARSPADAPWRPDLEMRLAQLRQALGPQLPAAIPVDVPAPGVPN
;
A
#
# COMPACT_ATOMS: atom_id res chain seq x y z
N MET A 1 20.11 -32.98 -12.46
CA MET A 1 20.85 -32.88 -11.16
C MET A 1 19.93 -32.95 -9.93
N ILE A 2 18.68 -32.51 -9.99
CA ILE A 2 17.74 -32.52 -8.86
C ILE A 2 17.46 -33.93 -8.34
N TRP A 3 17.32 -34.91 -9.21
CA TRP A 3 17.07 -36.32 -8.84
C TRP A 3 18.21 -36.94 -8.01
N LEU A 4 19.43 -36.52 -8.21
CA LEU A 4 20.57 -36.96 -7.38
C LEU A 4 20.42 -36.49 -5.92
N TRP A 5 19.98 -35.29 -5.72
CA TRP A 5 19.71 -34.74 -4.36
C TRP A 5 18.53 -35.43 -3.70
N VAL A 6 17.46 -35.72 -4.44
CA VAL A 6 16.28 -36.43 -3.93
C VAL A 6 16.66 -37.84 -3.48
N LEU A 7 17.44 -38.57 -4.29
CA LEU A 7 17.95 -39.91 -3.95
C LEU A 7 18.90 -39.86 -2.75
N LEU A 8 19.78 -38.87 -2.67
CA LEU A 8 20.71 -38.70 -1.56
C LEU A 8 19.96 -38.42 -0.24
N VAL A 9 18.96 -37.57 -0.25
CA VAL A 9 18.12 -37.29 0.93
C VAL A 9 17.34 -38.54 1.33
N ALA A 10 16.78 -39.30 0.39
CA ALA A 10 16.07 -40.53 0.68
C ALA A 10 16.99 -41.59 1.31
N LEU A 11 18.19 -41.72 0.80
CA LEU A 11 19.22 -42.64 1.35
C LEU A 11 19.68 -42.25 2.77
N LEU A 12 19.88 -40.95 3.01
CA LEU A 12 20.20 -40.40 4.33
C LEU A 12 19.07 -40.64 5.32
N THR A 13 17.80 -40.44 4.86
CA THR A 13 16.62 -40.67 5.71
C THR A 13 16.48 -42.16 6.08
N ILE A 14 16.68 -43.08 5.12
CA ILE A 14 16.67 -44.53 5.39
C ILE A 14 17.78 -44.92 6.34
N GLY A 15 19.01 -44.43 6.07
CA GLY A 15 20.17 -44.69 6.93
C GLY A 15 19.98 -44.16 8.36
N GLY A 16 19.47 -42.95 8.48
CA GLY A 16 19.13 -42.31 9.78
C GLY A 16 18.05 -43.12 10.57
N LEU A 17 16.99 -43.55 9.89
CA LEU A 17 15.92 -44.38 10.49
C LEU A 17 16.48 -45.73 10.95
N PHE A 18 17.40 -46.36 10.22
CA PHE A 18 17.99 -47.63 10.64
C PHE A 18 19.03 -47.50 11.76
N TRP A 19 19.77 -46.40 11.78
CA TRP A 19 20.87 -46.23 12.74
C TRP A 19 20.44 -45.50 14.02
N LEU A 20 19.69 -44.40 13.93
CA LEU A 20 19.18 -43.66 15.09
C LEU A 20 17.82 -44.18 15.60
N GLY A 21 16.93 -44.63 14.69
CA GLY A 21 15.56 -45.00 15.02
C GLY A 21 15.42 -46.35 15.71
N LYS A 22 16.50 -47.17 15.89
CA LYS A 22 16.50 -48.51 16.51
C LYS A 22 15.32 -49.37 16.09
N LEU A 23 14.91 -49.30 14.82
CA LEU A 23 13.74 -50.00 14.29
C LEU A 23 13.93 -51.52 14.42
N PRO A 24 12.93 -52.24 14.97
CA PRO A 24 12.94 -53.69 15.06
C PRO A 24 13.09 -54.31 13.65
N ALA A 25 13.78 -55.40 13.52
CA ALA A 25 14.08 -56.03 12.23
C ALA A 25 12.83 -56.28 11.36
N ALA A 26 11.71 -56.61 12.01
CA ALA A 26 10.43 -56.80 11.33
C ALA A 26 9.80 -55.52 10.71
N ALA A 27 10.13 -54.33 11.21
CA ALA A 27 9.64 -53.05 10.72
C ALA A 27 10.46 -52.43 9.60
N ARG A 28 11.69 -52.90 9.40
CA ARG A 28 12.64 -52.40 8.37
C ARG A 28 12.10 -52.50 6.94
N PRO A 29 11.49 -53.64 6.50
CA PRO A 29 10.94 -53.70 5.15
C PRO A 29 9.75 -52.77 4.95
N LEU A 30 8.92 -52.57 5.98
CA LEU A 30 7.80 -51.62 5.92
C LEU A 30 8.23 -50.17 5.79
N ALA A 31 9.30 -49.77 6.53
CA ALA A 31 9.84 -48.43 6.42
C ALA A 31 10.48 -48.19 5.04
N GLY A 32 11.19 -49.16 4.47
CA GLY A 32 11.73 -49.11 3.11
C GLY A 32 10.61 -48.97 2.06
N ALA A 33 9.54 -49.78 2.19
CA ALA A 33 8.37 -49.70 1.29
C ALA A 33 7.68 -48.34 1.36
N ALA A 34 7.51 -47.74 2.53
CA ALA A 34 6.90 -46.44 2.69
C ALA A 34 7.71 -45.33 2.01
N VAL A 35 9.06 -45.36 2.13
CA VAL A 35 9.94 -44.39 1.46
C VAL A 35 9.87 -44.57 -0.07
N MET A 36 9.86 -45.82 -0.55
CA MET A 36 9.75 -46.10 -1.99
C MET A 36 8.38 -45.66 -2.54
N LEU A 37 7.30 -45.81 -1.77
CA LEU A 37 5.97 -45.35 -2.16
C LEU A 37 5.90 -43.80 -2.21
N GLY A 38 6.55 -43.15 -1.25
CA GLY A 38 6.69 -41.68 -1.25
C GLY A 38 7.48 -41.15 -2.45
N LEU A 39 8.61 -41.85 -2.79
CA LEU A 39 9.39 -41.52 -3.99
C LEU A 39 8.61 -41.75 -5.28
N ALA A 40 7.85 -42.86 -5.37
CA ALA A 40 6.99 -43.12 -6.53
C ALA A 40 5.89 -42.07 -6.67
N GLY A 41 5.23 -41.69 -5.56
CA GLY A 41 4.26 -40.62 -5.54
C GLY A 41 4.84 -39.29 -5.99
N TYR A 42 6.04 -38.95 -5.50
CA TYR A 42 6.75 -37.75 -5.93
C TYR A 42 7.16 -37.79 -7.41
N ALA A 43 7.56 -38.96 -7.92
CA ALA A 43 7.90 -39.14 -9.33
C ALA A 43 6.68 -38.99 -10.26
N LEU A 44 5.51 -39.43 -9.80
CA LEU A 44 4.26 -39.36 -10.58
C LEU A 44 3.56 -38.01 -10.50
N GLN A 45 3.57 -37.37 -9.33
CA GLN A 45 2.85 -36.11 -9.09
C GLN A 45 3.81 -34.90 -9.04
N GLY A 46 5.07 -35.12 -8.62
CA GLY A 46 6.08 -34.07 -8.59
C GLY A 46 6.60 -33.86 -10.02
N GLN A 47 6.60 -32.62 -10.44
CA GLN A 47 7.23 -32.20 -11.70
C GLN A 47 8.51 -31.40 -11.40
N PRO A 48 9.57 -32.05 -10.89
CA PRO A 48 10.79 -31.33 -10.48
C PRO A 48 11.55 -30.69 -11.66
N ALA A 49 11.15 -31.02 -12.90
CA ALA A 49 11.69 -30.43 -14.11
C ALA A 49 10.84 -29.29 -14.68
N LEU A 50 9.69 -28.97 -14.06
CA LEU A 50 8.97 -27.77 -14.46
C LEU A 50 9.90 -26.57 -14.18
N PRO A 51 10.26 -25.80 -15.24
CA PRO A 51 10.88 -24.51 -15.02
C PRO A 51 9.90 -23.73 -14.14
N GLY A 52 10.40 -23.24 -12.99
CA GLY A 52 9.62 -22.33 -12.17
C GLY A 52 9.13 -21.24 -13.11
N LYS A 53 7.82 -21.20 -13.34
CA LYS A 53 7.22 -20.06 -14.01
C LYS A 53 7.20 -18.97 -12.92
N PRO A 54 8.15 -18.01 -12.92
CA PRO A 54 7.98 -16.86 -12.08
C PRO A 54 6.61 -16.32 -12.49
N VAL A 55 5.65 -16.38 -11.58
CA VAL A 55 4.44 -15.59 -11.71
C VAL A 55 5.00 -14.18 -11.90
N ALA A 56 4.81 -13.63 -13.11
CA ALA A 56 5.04 -12.21 -13.30
C ALA A 56 4.33 -11.58 -12.10
N ALA A 57 5.11 -10.80 -11.32
CA ALA A 57 4.50 -10.03 -10.24
C ALA A 57 3.22 -9.48 -10.83
N PRO A 58 2.04 -9.65 -10.18
CA PRO A 58 0.80 -9.13 -10.73
C PRO A 58 1.17 -7.79 -11.32
N GLU A 59 0.87 -7.55 -12.60
CA GLU A 59 1.04 -6.23 -13.18
C GLU A 59 0.42 -5.34 -12.13
N GLU A 60 1.32 -4.62 -11.41
CA GLU A 60 0.87 -3.79 -10.30
C GLU A 60 -0.25 -2.99 -10.92
N PRO A 61 -1.49 -3.08 -10.46
CA PRO A 61 -2.44 -2.09 -10.90
C PRO A 61 -1.67 -0.80 -10.72
N GLU A 62 -1.63 0.07 -11.73
CA GLU A 62 -1.06 1.41 -11.60
C GLU A 62 -1.86 2.10 -10.51
N GLY A 63 -1.77 1.48 -9.35
CA GLY A 63 -2.61 1.70 -8.21
C GLY A 63 -2.02 2.79 -7.37
N PHE A 64 -2.83 3.25 -6.48
CA PHE A 64 -2.58 4.24 -5.46
C PHE A 64 -1.15 4.18 -4.87
N GLY A 65 -0.60 2.99 -4.60
CA GLY A 65 0.73 2.83 -4.01
C GLY A 65 1.88 3.34 -4.89
N LYS A 66 1.85 3.06 -6.20
CA LYS A 66 2.89 3.54 -7.13
C LYS A 66 2.76 5.04 -7.37
N ALA A 67 1.55 5.52 -7.63
CA ALA A 67 1.29 6.96 -7.82
C ALA A 67 1.71 7.78 -6.60
N ILE A 68 1.46 7.27 -5.38
CA ILE A 68 1.92 7.89 -4.14
C ILE A 68 3.44 7.90 -4.02
N THR A 69 4.10 6.77 -4.33
CA THR A 69 5.56 6.68 -4.21
C THR A 69 6.24 7.67 -5.16
N ASP A 70 5.82 7.70 -6.42
CA ASP A 70 6.36 8.60 -7.43
C ASP A 70 6.10 10.08 -7.07
N GLN A 71 4.89 10.37 -6.58
CA GLN A 71 4.51 11.72 -6.18
C GLN A 71 5.28 12.21 -4.95
N ARG A 72 5.48 11.34 -3.95
CA ARG A 72 6.23 11.67 -2.73
C ARG A 72 7.70 11.95 -3.05
N GLN A 73 8.30 11.20 -3.96
CA GLN A 73 9.68 11.44 -4.40
C GLN A 73 9.85 12.82 -5.01
N GLY A 74 8.85 13.32 -5.75
CA GLY A 74 8.86 14.66 -6.32
C GLY A 74 8.57 15.79 -5.32
N MET A 75 7.97 15.48 -4.17
CA MET A 75 7.56 16.50 -3.19
C MET A 75 8.50 16.62 -1.99
N SER A 76 9.31 15.59 -1.71
CA SER A 76 10.20 15.56 -0.55
C SER A 76 11.65 15.52 -1.00
N GLU A 77 12.35 16.63 -0.89
CA GLU A 77 13.74 16.77 -1.35
C GLU A 77 14.75 16.03 -0.46
N ARG A 78 14.40 15.65 0.79
CA ARG A 78 15.35 15.01 1.71
C ARG A 78 14.65 14.11 2.72
N PHE A 79 14.75 12.80 2.53
CA PHE A 79 14.21 11.82 3.48
C PHE A 79 15.07 11.67 4.77
N GLY A 80 16.28 12.25 4.81
CA GLY A 80 17.12 12.18 6.00
C GLY A 80 17.16 10.79 6.65
N PRO A 81 17.17 10.71 7.99
CA PRO A 81 17.20 9.43 8.72
C PRO A 81 15.93 8.59 8.56
N ALA A 82 14.86 9.16 8.02
CA ALA A 82 13.60 8.44 7.75
C ALA A 82 13.62 7.65 6.43
N ALA A 83 14.55 7.93 5.51
CA ALA A 83 14.61 7.36 4.16
C ALA A 83 14.50 5.83 4.12
N GLN A 84 15.17 5.14 5.04
CA GLN A 84 15.13 3.68 5.11
C GLN A 84 13.72 3.13 5.41
N TRP A 85 12.98 3.78 6.32
CA TRP A 85 11.64 3.37 6.71
C TRP A 85 10.64 3.60 5.59
N LEU A 86 10.75 4.74 4.94
CA LEU A 86 9.95 5.10 3.77
C LEU A 86 10.19 4.13 2.62
N GLY A 87 11.46 3.86 2.27
CA GLY A 87 11.82 2.94 1.19
C GLY A 87 11.35 1.50 1.46
N MET A 88 11.46 1.03 2.70
CA MET A 88 10.98 -0.30 3.09
C MET A 88 9.45 -0.38 3.03
N SER A 89 8.75 0.64 3.52
CA SER A 89 7.29 0.74 3.43
C SER A 89 6.81 0.74 1.99
N ASP A 90 7.46 1.52 1.10
CA ASP A 90 7.14 1.56 -0.32
C ASP A 90 7.35 0.20 -1.00
N GLY A 91 8.40 -0.53 -0.60
CA GLY A 91 8.65 -1.89 -1.06
C GLY A 91 7.49 -2.83 -0.70
N PHE A 92 6.98 -2.76 0.53
CA PHE A 92 5.81 -3.53 0.95
C PHE A 92 4.54 -3.09 0.23
N ALA A 93 4.30 -1.78 0.10
CA ALA A 93 3.13 -1.23 -0.57
C ALA A 93 3.05 -1.69 -2.03
N ARG A 94 4.17 -1.67 -2.77
CA ARG A 94 4.25 -2.16 -4.15
C ARG A 94 3.90 -3.64 -4.30
N THR A 95 4.13 -4.44 -3.28
CA THR A 95 3.78 -5.87 -3.29
C THR A 95 2.39 -6.16 -2.68
N GLY A 96 1.56 -5.13 -2.48
CA GLY A 96 0.22 -5.26 -1.90
C GLY A 96 0.20 -5.54 -0.38
N LYS A 97 1.35 -5.55 0.28
CA LYS A 97 1.48 -5.81 1.73
C LYS A 97 1.29 -4.52 2.53
N THR A 98 0.13 -3.89 2.36
CA THR A 98 -0.17 -2.56 2.92
C THR A 98 -0.14 -2.52 4.45
N GLU A 99 -0.54 -3.60 5.12
CA GLU A 99 -0.42 -3.71 6.58
C GLU A 99 1.05 -3.68 7.04
N LEU A 100 1.94 -4.40 6.35
CA LEU A 100 3.37 -4.37 6.66
C LEU A 100 3.99 -3.00 6.35
N ALA A 101 3.52 -2.33 5.31
CA ALA A 101 3.92 -0.97 5.00
C ALA A 101 3.59 -0.01 6.15
N ALA A 102 2.36 -0.05 6.68
CA ALA A 102 1.95 0.76 7.82
C ALA A 102 2.77 0.44 9.08
N LYS A 103 2.88 -0.84 9.45
CA LYS A 103 3.69 -1.28 10.62
C LYS A 103 5.16 -0.86 10.53
N THR A 104 5.73 -0.82 9.33
CA THR A 104 7.09 -0.35 9.12
C THR A 104 7.22 1.13 9.46
N LEU A 105 6.24 1.94 9.07
CA LEU A 105 6.24 3.37 9.35
C LEU A 105 5.95 3.68 10.83
N GLU A 106 5.09 2.90 11.49
CA GLU A 106 4.91 2.97 12.94
C GLU A 106 6.23 2.75 13.66
N LYS A 107 7.01 1.73 13.28
CA LYS A 107 8.36 1.51 13.82
C LYS A 107 9.33 2.66 13.54
N GLY A 108 9.21 3.28 12.39
CA GLY A 108 9.96 4.50 12.05
C GLY A 108 9.59 5.66 12.96
N LEU A 109 8.30 5.83 13.24
CA LEU A 109 7.77 6.87 14.12
C LEU A 109 8.12 6.66 15.60
N ASP A 110 8.23 5.41 16.08
CA ASP A 110 8.77 5.10 17.41
C ASP A 110 10.17 5.73 17.60
N LYS A 111 10.96 5.82 16.52
CA LYS A 111 12.32 6.34 16.54
C LYS A 111 12.40 7.83 16.17
N TYR A 112 11.52 8.27 15.29
CA TYR A 112 11.49 9.64 14.76
C TYR A 112 10.06 10.20 14.81
N PRO A 113 9.51 10.47 16.01
CA PRO A 113 8.08 10.81 16.19
C PRO A 113 7.68 12.13 15.52
N ASP A 114 8.63 13.05 15.33
CA ASP A 114 8.37 14.37 14.75
C ASP A 114 8.65 14.44 13.24
N ASN A 115 8.98 13.31 12.61
CA ASN A 115 9.27 13.30 11.18
C ASN A 115 7.97 13.34 10.35
N VAL A 116 7.76 14.45 9.66
CA VAL A 116 6.55 14.70 8.85
C VAL A 116 6.38 13.68 7.73
N ASP A 117 7.47 13.30 7.05
CA ASP A 117 7.41 12.34 5.94
C ASP A 117 6.97 10.95 6.39
N LEU A 118 7.38 10.52 7.59
CA LEU A 118 6.92 9.25 8.16
C LEU A 118 5.42 9.28 8.47
N TRP A 119 4.91 10.38 9.01
CA TRP A 119 3.47 10.56 9.25
C TRP A 119 2.68 10.58 7.93
N VAL A 120 3.18 11.28 6.92
CA VAL A 120 2.58 11.27 5.56
C VAL A 120 2.61 9.87 4.96
N GLY A 121 3.75 9.18 5.06
CA GLY A 121 3.89 7.79 4.62
C GLY A 121 2.89 6.87 5.31
N LEU A 122 2.71 7.01 6.64
CA LEU A 122 1.75 6.22 7.41
C LEU A 122 0.32 6.49 6.95
N GLY A 123 -0.06 7.76 6.73
CA GLY A 123 -1.36 8.12 6.17
C GLY A 123 -1.61 7.45 4.81
N ASN A 124 -0.60 7.46 3.94
CA ASN A 124 -0.66 6.82 2.62
C ASN A 124 -0.79 5.29 2.73
N ALA A 125 -0.02 4.63 3.60
CA ALA A 125 -0.09 3.19 3.81
C ALA A 125 -1.45 2.75 4.38
N LEU A 126 -2.00 3.53 5.31
CA LEU A 126 -3.32 3.30 5.90
C LEU A 126 -4.45 3.53 4.90
N ALA A 127 -4.34 4.56 4.05
CA ALA A 127 -5.28 4.78 2.95
C ALA A 127 -5.22 3.63 1.93
N ALA A 128 -4.01 3.19 1.54
CA ALA A 128 -3.82 2.05 0.66
C ALA A 128 -4.39 0.75 1.24
N HIS A 129 -4.22 0.53 2.56
CA HIS A 129 -4.81 -0.62 3.26
C HIS A 129 -6.35 -0.57 3.23
N GLY A 130 -6.94 0.61 3.27
CA GLY A 130 -8.38 0.84 3.10
C GLY A 130 -8.86 0.85 1.64
N GLY A 131 -8.07 0.36 0.69
CA GLY A 131 -8.46 0.35 -0.74
C GLY A 131 -8.32 1.71 -1.44
N GLY A 132 -7.48 2.59 -0.93
CA GLY A 132 -7.21 3.91 -1.50
C GLY A 132 -8.09 5.04 -0.91
N VAL A 133 -8.99 4.71 0.01
CA VAL A 133 -9.92 5.70 0.59
C VAL A 133 -9.41 6.27 1.92
N MET A 134 -9.91 7.46 2.25
CA MET A 134 -9.61 8.11 3.52
C MET A 134 -10.25 7.34 4.67
N SER A 135 -9.43 6.59 5.43
CA SER A 135 -9.85 5.99 6.70
C SER A 135 -9.65 6.97 7.87
N PRO A 136 -10.36 6.80 9.01
CA PRO A 136 -10.11 7.63 10.20
C PRO A 136 -8.65 7.60 10.67
N ALA A 137 -7.98 6.44 10.56
CA ALA A 137 -6.57 6.30 10.91
C ALA A 137 -5.66 7.04 9.91
N ALA A 138 -5.96 6.99 8.60
CA ALA A 138 -5.23 7.75 7.60
C ALA A 138 -5.39 9.26 7.82
N ALA A 139 -6.61 9.72 8.12
CA ALA A 139 -6.89 11.12 8.44
C ALA A 139 -6.08 11.59 9.64
N LEU A 140 -6.06 10.80 10.74
CA LEU A 140 -5.25 11.10 11.91
C LEU A 140 -3.76 11.23 11.57
N ALA A 141 -3.23 10.35 10.75
CA ALA A 141 -1.82 10.39 10.36
C ALA A 141 -1.49 11.65 9.54
N PHE A 142 -2.35 12.05 8.61
CA PHE A 142 -2.18 13.31 7.87
C PHE A 142 -2.32 14.54 8.77
N ASP A 143 -3.23 14.53 9.72
CA ASP A 143 -3.39 15.61 10.71
C ASP A 143 -2.15 15.73 11.60
N GLU A 144 -1.60 14.61 12.07
CA GLU A 144 -0.35 14.61 12.85
C GLU A 144 0.84 15.12 12.04
N ALA A 145 0.90 14.82 10.75
CA ALA A 145 1.91 15.40 9.85
C ALA A 145 1.73 16.93 9.71
N ALA A 146 0.50 17.40 9.48
CA ALA A 146 0.18 18.82 9.32
C ALA A 146 0.40 19.62 10.59
N LYS A 147 0.22 19.04 11.79
CA LYS A 147 0.52 19.69 13.08
C LYS A 147 2.01 19.93 13.27
N ARG A 148 2.86 18.98 12.81
CA ARG A 148 4.32 19.07 12.95
C ARG A 148 4.93 20.09 12.00
N ASP A 149 4.45 20.14 10.77
CA ASP A 149 4.82 21.18 9.82
C ASP A 149 3.59 21.64 9.02
N PRO A 150 2.92 22.73 9.48
CA PRO A 150 1.78 23.29 8.77
C PRO A 150 2.10 23.85 7.39
N SER A 151 3.38 24.12 7.10
CA SER A 151 3.82 24.64 5.81
C SER A 151 4.08 23.53 4.78
N HIS A 152 4.28 22.30 5.24
CA HIS A 152 4.59 21.18 4.38
C HIS A 152 3.44 20.86 3.40
N PRO A 153 3.72 20.73 2.08
CA PRO A 153 2.66 20.52 1.09
C PRO A 153 2.10 19.10 1.08
N ALA A 154 2.89 18.09 1.49
CA ALA A 154 2.51 16.69 1.33
C ALA A 154 1.28 16.27 2.14
N PRO A 155 1.10 16.63 3.42
CA PRO A 155 -0.08 16.19 4.17
C PRO A 155 -1.40 16.56 3.47
N PRO A 156 -1.69 17.83 3.13
CA PRO A 156 -2.93 18.18 2.45
C PRO A 156 -2.98 17.67 1.00
N PHE A 157 -1.84 17.52 0.32
CA PHE A 157 -1.83 16.95 -1.02
C PHE A 157 -2.33 15.49 -1.02
N PHE A 158 -1.75 14.63 -0.18
CA PHE A 158 -2.12 13.23 -0.11
C PHE A 158 -3.47 12.99 0.58
N ALA A 159 -3.84 13.83 1.55
CA ALA A 159 -5.19 13.81 2.12
C ALA A 159 -6.25 14.09 1.05
N GLY A 160 -6.05 15.10 0.22
CA GLY A 160 -6.95 15.39 -0.90
C GLY A 160 -7.01 14.26 -1.92
N LEU A 161 -5.88 13.58 -2.18
CA LEU A 161 -5.82 12.41 -3.06
C LEU A 161 -6.67 11.25 -2.53
N ALA A 162 -6.53 10.92 -1.24
CA ALA A 162 -7.32 9.87 -0.60
C ALA A 162 -8.82 10.20 -0.55
N LEU A 163 -9.19 11.47 -0.32
CA LEU A 163 -10.58 11.94 -0.39
C LEU A 163 -11.15 11.78 -1.80
N ALA A 164 -10.41 12.22 -2.83
CA ALA A 164 -10.85 12.12 -4.22
C ALA A 164 -11.07 10.65 -4.63
N GLN A 165 -10.18 9.76 -4.25
CA GLN A 165 -10.30 8.33 -4.53
C GLN A 165 -11.45 7.67 -3.76
N GLY A 166 -11.73 8.15 -2.56
CA GLY A 166 -12.89 7.74 -1.77
C GLY A 166 -14.23 8.30 -2.27
N GLY A 167 -14.22 9.13 -3.32
CA GLY A 167 -15.41 9.75 -3.89
C GLY A 167 -15.84 11.05 -3.21
N ASP A 168 -15.13 11.49 -2.16
CA ASP A 168 -15.36 12.81 -1.55
C ASP A 168 -14.65 13.91 -2.36
N LEU A 169 -15.19 14.16 -3.55
CA LEU A 169 -14.65 15.14 -4.48
C LEU A 169 -14.71 16.58 -3.93
N LYS A 170 -15.72 16.90 -3.13
CA LYS A 170 -15.86 18.24 -2.53
C LYS A 170 -14.81 18.46 -1.42
N GLY A 171 -14.61 17.47 -0.57
CA GLY A 171 -13.54 17.49 0.44
C GLY A 171 -12.17 17.65 -0.20
N ALA A 172 -11.90 16.87 -1.25
CA ALA A 172 -10.66 16.96 -2.00
C ALA A 172 -10.47 18.35 -2.63
N GLU A 173 -11.51 18.93 -3.25
CA GLU A 173 -11.45 20.29 -3.81
C GLU A 173 -11.11 21.32 -2.75
N THR A 174 -11.77 21.24 -1.59
CA THR A 174 -11.52 22.16 -0.48
C THR A 174 -10.07 22.11 -0.03
N VAL A 175 -9.56 20.92 0.25
CA VAL A 175 -8.19 20.72 0.74
C VAL A 175 -7.16 21.18 -0.29
N TRP A 176 -7.33 20.79 -1.56
CA TRP A 176 -6.39 21.18 -2.63
C TRP A 176 -6.45 22.66 -2.99
N SER A 177 -7.65 23.30 -2.93
CA SER A 177 -7.76 24.74 -3.14
C SER A 177 -7.07 25.54 -2.03
N GLN A 178 -7.18 25.11 -0.78
CA GLN A 178 -6.45 25.70 0.34
C GLN A 178 -4.94 25.52 0.21
N LEU A 179 -4.49 24.33 -0.22
CA LEU A 179 -3.09 24.08 -0.48
C LEU A 179 -2.57 24.99 -1.60
N LEU A 180 -3.30 25.09 -2.72
CA LEU A 180 -2.94 25.93 -3.85
C LEU A 180 -2.84 27.40 -3.46
N ALA A 181 -3.77 27.90 -2.67
CA ALA A 181 -3.81 29.29 -2.21
C ALA A 181 -2.58 29.70 -1.38
N ARG A 182 -1.99 28.76 -0.62
CA ARG A 182 -0.79 29.00 0.19
C ARG A 182 0.51 28.59 -0.50
N SER A 183 0.44 27.92 -1.65
CA SER A 183 1.63 27.45 -2.37
C SER A 183 2.32 28.58 -3.12
N PRO A 184 3.66 28.68 -3.07
CA PRO A 184 4.43 29.61 -3.88
C PRO A 184 4.14 29.42 -5.38
N ALA A 185 4.23 30.49 -6.16
CA ALA A 185 3.93 30.45 -7.59
C ALA A 185 4.91 29.57 -8.39
N ASP A 186 6.13 29.44 -7.91
CA ASP A 186 7.24 28.67 -8.48
C ASP A 186 7.39 27.28 -7.88
N ALA A 187 6.47 26.87 -7.00
CA ALA A 187 6.54 25.56 -6.36
C ALA A 187 6.47 24.42 -7.41
N PRO A 188 7.39 23.45 -7.40
CA PRO A 188 7.50 22.42 -8.45
C PRO A 188 6.27 21.50 -8.52
N TRP A 189 5.51 21.37 -7.45
CA TRP A 189 4.28 20.56 -7.40
C TRP A 189 3.01 21.31 -7.82
N ARG A 190 3.09 22.65 -7.95
CA ARG A 190 1.92 23.50 -8.25
C ARG A 190 1.25 23.16 -9.58
N PRO A 191 1.95 22.93 -10.69
CA PRO A 191 1.31 22.58 -11.97
C PRO A 191 0.51 21.26 -11.88
N ASP A 192 1.03 20.25 -11.19
CA ASP A 192 0.32 18.98 -10.99
C ASP A 192 -0.93 19.16 -10.11
N LEU A 193 -0.82 19.94 -9.06
CA LEU A 193 -1.97 20.26 -8.18
C LEU A 193 -3.07 21.02 -8.93
N GLU A 194 -2.71 22.00 -9.75
CA GLU A 194 -3.64 22.78 -10.59
C GLU A 194 -4.35 21.89 -11.62
N MET A 195 -3.61 20.99 -12.26
CA MET A 195 -4.18 20.02 -13.20
C MET A 195 -5.19 19.08 -12.51
N ARG A 196 -4.83 18.51 -11.35
CA ARG A 196 -5.74 17.63 -10.57
C ARG A 196 -6.99 18.38 -10.11
N LEU A 197 -6.81 19.61 -9.64
CA LEU A 197 -7.93 20.44 -9.19
C LEU A 197 -8.87 20.78 -10.37
N ALA A 198 -8.33 21.06 -11.56
CA ALA A 198 -9.13 21.27 -12.75
C ALA A 198 -9.92 20.03 -13.17
N GLN A 199 -9.29 18.86 -13.18
CA GLN A 199 -9.96 17.58 -13.46
C GLN A 199 -11.08 17.29 -12.45
N LEU A 200 -10.81 17.53 -11.18
CA LEU A 200 -11.79 17.32 -10.10
C LEU A 200 -12.98 18.26 -10.23
N ARG A 201 -12.76 19.54 -10.55
CA ARG A 201 -13.82 20.52 -10.81
C ARG A 201 -14.64 20.16 -12.04
N GLN A 202 -14.02 19.64 -13.07
CA GLN A 202 -14.74 19.12 -14.24
C GLN A 202 -15.63 17.94 -13.87
N ALA A 203 -15.17 17.03 -13.01
CA ALA A 203 -15.95 15.89 -12.52
C ALA A 203 -17.13 16.32 -11.62
N LEU A 204 -16.95 17.39 -10.82
CA LEU A 204 -18.03 17.95 -10.00
C LEU A 204 -19.12 18.63 -10.84
N GLY A 205 -18.83 18.98 -12.08
CA GLY A 205 -19.73 19.73 -12.95
C GLY A 205 -19.87 21.22 -12.55
N PRO A 206 -20.60 22.01 -13.33
CA PRO A 206 -20.87 23.41 -12.98
C PRO A 206 -21.68 23.45 -11.67
N GLN A 207 -21.10 24.03 -10.62
CA GLN A 207 -21.84 24.35 -9.41
C GLN A 207 -22.87 25.42 -9.80
N LEU A 208 -24.15 25.04 -9.88
CA LEU A 208 -25.20 26.03 -9.93
C LEU A 208 -25.02 26.92 -8.69
N PRO A 209 -24.93 28.26 -8.83
CA PRO A 209 -24.95 29.15 -7.69
C PRO A 209 -26.17 28.79 -6.86
N ALA A 210 -25.98 28.69 -5.54
CA ALA A 210 -27.07 28.40 -4.62
C ALA A 210 -28.29 29.28 -5.04
N ALA A 211 -29.41 28.61 -5.32
CA ALA A 211 -30.60 29.31 -5.77
C ALA A 211 -30.84 30.49 -4.83
N ILE A 212 -30.78 31.71 -5.35
CA ILE A 212 -31.15 32.91 -4.62
C ILE A 212 -32.57 32.61 -4.08
N PRO A 213 -32.82 32.74 -2.77
CA PRO A 213 -34.18 32.54 -2.27
C PRO A 213 -35.09 33.48 -3.05
N VAL A 214 -35.93 32.91 -3.92
CA VAL A 214 -36.98 33.70 -4.57
C VAL A 214 -37.98 33.99 -3.46
N ASP A 215 -37.95 35.23 -3.01
CA ASP A 215 -38.95 35.75 -2.10
C ASP A 215 -40.30 35.72 -2.87
N VAL A 216 -41.03 34.62 -2.69
CA VAL A 216 -42.36 34.47 -3.28
C VAL A 216 -43.29 35.29 -2.38
N PRO A 217 -43.82 36.44 -2.85
CA PRO A 217 -44.76 37.20 -2.07
C PRO A 217 -45.96 36.31 -1.80
N ALA A 218 -46.37 36.24 -0.52
CA ALA A 218 -47.55 35.51 -0.11
C ALA A 218 -48.79 35.94 -0.92
N PRO A 219 -49.64 35.02 -1.41
CA PRO A 219 -50.84 35.36 -2.12
C PRO A 219 -51.72 36.20 -1.22
N GLY A 220 -52.04 37.42 -1.69
CA GLY A 220 -52.90 38.39 -0.98
C GLY A 220 -54.24 37.75 -0.66
N VAL A 221 -54.62 37.81 0.61
CA VAL A 221 -55.98 37.48 1.09
C VAL A 221 -56.89 38.56 0.56
N PRO A 222 -57.96 38.26 -0.23
CA PRO A 222 -58.97 39.27 -0.62
C PRO A 222 -59.83 39.62 0.58
N ASN A 223 -60.06 40.92 0.80
CA ASN A 223 -61.01 41.45 1.72
C ASN A 223 -62.44 41.09 1.33
#